data_d2332dbae5f6020c84a92a26e07d0d12
#
_entry.id   d2332dbae5f6020c84a92a26e07d0d12
#
_cell.length_a   1.000
_cell.length_b   1.000
_cell.length_c   1.000
_cell.angle_alpha   90.00
_cell.angle_beta   90.00
_cell.angle_gamma   90.00
#
_symmetry.space_group_name_H-M   'P 1'
#
loop_
_entity.id
_entity.type
_entity.pdbx_description
1 polymer ?
#
loop_
_entity_poly.entity_id
_entity_poly.type
_entity_poly.pdbx_seq_one_letter_code
_entity_poly.pdbx_strand_id
1 'polypeptide(L)' 'MKKRSVTIAGHRTSITLEEEFWVELNRLAAAQKITVAQLITRLDSERVIDGKTTANLSSACRIYVLKHIRRS' A
#
# COMPACT_ATOMS: atom_id res chain seq x y z
N MET A 1 6.36 -8.83 11.92
CA MET A 1 6.18 -7.86 10.82
C MET A 1 7.23 -8.11 9.74
N LYS A 2 6.87 -7.89 8.51
CA LYS A 2 7.77 -8.15 7.40
C LYS A 2 8.08 -6.85 6.66
N LYS A 3 9.37 -6.62 6.47
CA LYS A 3 9.85 -5.42 5.78
C LYS A 3 10.16 -5.78 4.33
N ARG A 4 9.61 -4.99 3.42
CA ARG A 4 9.88 -5.16 1.99
C ARG A 4 10.23 -3.83 1.37
N SER A 5 11.13 -3.87 0.38
CA SER A 5 11.51 -2.68 -0.38
C SER A 5 10.65 -2.62 -1.63
N VAL A 6 10.08 -1.47 -1.91
CA VAL A 6 9.32 -1.24 -3.14
C VAL A 6 9.83 0.04 -3.79
N THR A 7 9.72 0.13 -5.10
CA THR A 7 10.09 1.33 -5.83
C THR A 7 8.83 2.13 -6.13
N ILE A 8 8.79 3.35 -5.64
CA ILE A 8 7.64 4.24 -5.78
C ILE A 8 8.11 5.54 -6.41
N ALA A 9 7.57 5.88 -7.57
CA ALA A 9 7.90 7.12 -8.28
C ALA A 9 9.42 7.30 -8.44
N GLY A 10 10.12 6.21 -8.73
CA GLY A 10 11.57 6.23 -8.92
C GLY A 10 12.39 6.18 -7.64
N HIS A 11 11.75 6.13 -6.49
CA HIS A 11 12.43 6.07 -5.19
C HIS A 11 12.23 4.71 -4.54
N ARG A 12 13.30 4.18 -3.97
CA ARG A 12 13.20 2.93 -3.22
C ARG A 12 12.77 3.24 -1.79
N THR A 13 11.70 2.59 -1.35
CA THR A 13 11.13 2.80 -0.03
C THR A 13 10.98 1.46 0.68
N SER A 14 11.23 1.44 1.99
CA SER A 14 11.01 0.25 2.80
C SER A 14 9.68 0.39 3.53
N ILE A 15 8.85 -0.64 3.45
CA ILE A 15 7.55 -0.67 4.11
C ILE A 15 7.50 -1.90 5.00
N THR A 16 7.13 -1.70 6.26
CA THR A 16 7.00 -2.79 7.22
C THR A 16 5.52 -3.02 7.52
N LEU A 17 5.05 -4.23 7.24
CA LEU A 17 3.66 -4.61 7.46
C LEU A 17 3.62 -6.03 7.99
N GLU A 18 2.56 -6.34 8.71
CA GLU A 18 2.27 -7.71 9.08
C GLU A 18 2.12 -8.54 7.81
N GLU A 19 2.52 -9.81 7.87
CA GLU A 19 2.48 -10.66 6.69
C GLU A 19 1.07 -10.77 6.12
N GLU A 20 0.07 -10.80 6.98
CA GLU A 20 -1.33 -10.85 6.55
C GLU A 20 -1.70 -9.67 5.66
N PHE A 21 -1.18 -8.49 5.96
CA PHE A 21 -1.42 -7.32 5.13
C PHE A 21 -0.71 -7.43 3.78
N TRP A 22 0.51 -7.99 3.77
CA TRP A 22 1.22 -8.21 2.51
C TRP A 22 0.46 -9.16 1.60
N VAL A 23 -0.06 -10.25 2.17
CA VAL A 23 -0.85 -11.23 1.41
C VAL A 23 -2.07 -10.55 0.79
N GLU A 24 -2.78 -9.75 1.57
CA GLU A 24 -3.98 -9.06 1.07
C GLU A 24 -3.66 -8.00 0.04
N LEU A 25 -2.56 -7.27 0.20
CA LEU A 25 -2.14 -6.30 -0.79
C LEU A 25 -1.83 -6.97 -2.13
N ASN A 26 -1.12 -8.09 -2.08
CA ASN A 26 -0.83 -8.85 -3.30
C ASN A 26 -2.10 -9.35 -3.96
N ARG A 27 -3.04 -9.85 -3.17
CA ARG A 27 -4.32 -10.34 -3.68
C ARG A 27 -5.12 -9.22 -4.34
N LEU A 28 -5.19 -8.07 -3.69
CA LEU A 28 -5.92 -6.92 -4.22
C LEU A 28 -5.27 -6.38 -5.49
N ALA A 29 -3.95 -6.34 -5.54
CA ALA A 29 -3.24 -5.90 -6.74
C ALA A 29 -3.51 -6.86 -7.90
N ALA A 30 -3.43 -8.16 -7.65
CA ALA A 30 -3.70 -9.16 -8.67
C ALA A 30 -5.13 -9.06 -9.21
N ALA A 31 -6.09 -8.80 -8.32
CA ALA A 31 -7.49 -8.62 -8.72
C ALA A 31 -7.67 -7.44 -9.66
N GLN A 32 -6.82 -6.43 -9.54
CA GLN A 32 -6.84 -5.24 -10.38
C GLN A 32 -5.88 -5.35 -11.57
N LYS A 33 -5.20 -6.50 -11.70
CA LYS A 33 -4.24 -6.76 -12.77
C LYS A 33 -3.07 -5.78 -12.77
N ILE A 34 -2.62 -5.40 -11.58
CA ILE A 34 -1.45 -4.53 -11.41
C ILE A 34 -0.49 -5.20 -10.42
N THR A 35 0.74 -4.68 -10.34
CA THR A 35 1.71 -5.16 -9.36
C THR A 35 1.43 -4.52 -8.00
N VAL A 36 1.93 -5.15 -6.94
CA VAL A 36 1.81 -4.57 -5.60
C VAL A 36 2.53 -3.23 -5.53
N ALA A 37 3.65 -3.08 -6.24
CA ALA A 37 4.37 -1.80 -6.28
C ALA A 37 3.51 -0.71 -6.93
N GLN A 38 2.78 -1.04 -7.99
CA GLN A 38 1.88 -0.09 -8.63
C GLN A 38 0.74 0.30 -7.71
N LEU A 39 0.19 -0.67 -6.98
CA LEU A 39 -0.88 -0.40 -6.03
C LEU A 39 -0.39 0.53 -4.92
N ILE A 40 0.78 0.26 -4.38
CA ILE A 40 1.36 1.09 -3.31
C ILE A 40 1.68 2.50 -3.83
N THR A 41 2.14 2.61 -5.08
CA THR A 41 2.38 3.91 -5.69
C THR A 41 1.09 4.74 -5.75
N ARG A 42 -0.02 4.11 -6.10
CA ARG A 42 -1.32 4.76 -6.10
C ARG A 42 -1.70 5.24 -4.70
N LEU A 43 -1.50 4.38 -3.70
CA LEU A 43 -1.80 4.74 -2.32
C LEU A 43 -0.93 5.90 -1.83
N ASP A 44 0.33 5.91 -2.24
CA ASP A 44 1.24 6.99 -1.88
C ASP A 44 0.75 8.32 -2.43
N SER A 45 0.26 8.33 -3.66
CA SER A 45 -0.27 9.55 -4.28
C SER A 45 -1.52 10.03 -3.55
N GLU A 46 -2.38 9.11 -3.14
CA GLU A 46 -3.65 9.45 -2.50
C GLU A 46 -3.49 9.93 -1.07
N ARG A 47 -2.39 9.57 -0.39
CA ARG A 47 -2.20 10.00 1.00
C ARG A 47 -1.70 11.43 1.12
N VAL A 48 -1.34 12.05 0.01
CA VAL A 48 -0.91 13.45 -0.01
C VAL A 48 -2.10 14.29 -0.42
N ILE A 49 -2.69 15.01 0.53
CA ILE A 49 -3.85 15.87 0.30
C ILE A 49 -3.41 17.31 0.61
N ASP A 50 -3.64 18.19 -0.35
CA ASP A 50 -3.27 19.61 -0.22
C ASP A 50 -1.80 19.79 0.13
N GLY A 51 -0.95 18.93 -0.43
CA GLY A 51 0.49 19.02 -0.21
C GLY A 51 0.94 18.50 1.14
N LYS A 52 0.04 17.93 1.94
CA LYS A 52 0.39 17.38 3.25
C LYS A 52 0.24 15.88 3.26
N THR A 53 1.20 15.21 3.91
CA THR A 53 1.14 13.78 4.12
C THR A 53 0.29 13.51 5.36
N THR A 54 -0.86 12.86 5.18
CA THR A 54 -1.81 12.62 6.26
C THR A 54 -1.48 11.40 7.10
N ALA A 55 -0.73 10.44 6.54
CA ALA A 55 -0.35 9.22 7.24
C ALA A 55 0.91 8.67 6.60
N ASN A 56 1.65 7.84 7.35
CA ASN A 56 2.78 7.17 6.72
C ASN A 56 2.26 6.08 5.78
N LEU A 57 3.12 5.60 4.90
CA LEU A 57 2.72 4.67 3.85
C LEU A 57 2.24 3.33 4.40
N SER A 58 2.84 2.85 5.48
CA SER A 58 2.39 1.60 6.12
C SER A 58 0.95 1.72 6.61
N SER A 59 0.63 2.85 7.24
CA SER A 59 -0.74 3.10 7.70
C SER A 59 -1.71 3.18 6.52
N ALA A 60 -1.32 3.84 5.44
CA ALA A 60 -2.15 3.94 4.25
C ALA A 60 -2.47 2.57 3.68
N CYS A 61 -1.47 1.68 3.64
CA CYS A 61 -1.66 0.31 3.16
C CYS A 61 -2.62 -0.47 4.06
N ARG A 62 -2.47 -0.35 5.38
CA ARG A 62 -3.34 -1.04 6.32
C ARG A 62 -4.79 -0.57 6.18
N ILE A 63 -4.99 0.72 6.09
CA ILE A 63 -6.34 1.30 5.94
C ILE A 63 -6.98 0.83 4.64
N TYR A 64 -6.21 0.81 3.56
CA TYR A 64 -6.71 0.34 2.27
C TYR A 64 -7.18 -1.10 2.35
N VAL A 65 -6.37 -1.97 2.94
CA VAL A 65 -6.72 -3.39 3.11
C VAL A 65 -7.99 -3.54 3.94
N LEU A 66 -8.05 -2.84 5.07
CA LEU A 66 -9.22 -2.92 5.95
C LEU A 66 -10.51 -2.50 5.24
N LYS A 67 -10.45 -1.44 4.46
CA LYS A 67 -11.63 -0.97 3.72
C LYS A 67 -12.10 -2.01 2.71
N HIS A 68 -11.18 -2.71 2.07
CA HIS A 68 -11.55 -3.70 1.06
C HIS A 68 -12.04 -5.01 1.68
N ILE A 69 -11.50 -5.40 2.82
CA ILE A 69 -11.97 -6.57 3.54
C ILE A 69 -13.40 -6.36 4.05
N ARG A 70 -13.67 -5.19 4.58
CA ARG A 70 -14.99 -4.88 5.13
C ARG A 70 -16.11 -4.84 4.09
N ARG A 71 -15.74 -4.70 2.83
CA ARG A 71 -16.71 -4.67 1.73
C ARG A 71 -17.04 -6.04 1.17
N SER A 72 -16.31 -7.05 1.61
CA SER A 72 -16.49 -8.42 1.11
C SER A 72 -17.69 -9.10 1.71
#